data_4804b89c0d6605e0e2afa0a31dda0b47
#
_entry.id   4804b89c0d6605e0e2afa0a31dda0b47
#
_cell.length_a   1.000
_cell.length_b   1.000
_cell.length_c   1.000
_cell.angle_alpha   90.00
_cell.angle_beta   90.00
_cell.angle_gamma   90.00
#
_symmetry.space_group_name_H-M   'P 1'
#
loop_
_entity.id
_entity.type
_entity.pdbx_description
1 polymer ?
#
loop_
_entity_poly.entity_id
_entity_poly.type
_entity_poly.pdbx_seq_one_letter_code
_entity_poly.pdbx_strand_id
1 'polypeptide(L)'
;TDECLSHINVETTKANRIRLVVDCGHGFTGSVLPPLLAKMGAEVTSLNAIEQETKMPKTRRESERAREDLGLIVKTIGANMGILIDPQGARMWVADDSGRVLTDIELAYMMALFSVRSKSSRGVTAPSYIPTVLTEALTSNGATVYRAKSHARELSDLARTSKSGIACDLAGGFVFPELHNGMDAIFAAAKLVEWVSADSAPLSQLGQLVPEHHLLRDTMPCPWELKG
;
A
#
# COMPACT_ATOMS: atom_id res chain seq x y z
N THR A 1 -3.99 -9.02 -15.43
CA THR A 1 -2.79 -9.66 -14.84
C THR A 1 -1.56 -9.40 -15.70
N ASP A 2 -1.62 -9.64 -17.00
CA ASP A 2 -0.46 -9.50 -17.89
C ASP A 2 -0.05 -8.04 -18.08
N GLU A 3 -1.00 -7.12 -18.12
CA GLU A 3 -0.74 -5.68 -18.12
C GLU A 3 -0.03 -5.23 -16.82
N CYS A 4 -0.47 -5.69 -15.66
CA CYS A 4 0.23 -5.41 -14.40
C CYS A 4 1.69 -5.90 -14.44
N LEU A 5 1.91 -7.13 -14.96
CA LEU A 5 3.25 -7.71 -15.04
C LEU A 5 4.18 -6.94 -16.00
N SER A 6 3.64 -6.29 -17.04
CA SER A 6 4.46 -5.49 -17.97
C SER A 6 5.07 -4.24 -17.31
N HIS A 7 4.52 -3.79 -16.18
CA HIS A 7 5.01 -2.67 -15.38
C HIS A 7 5.85 -3.09 -14.16
N ILE A 8 6.16 -4.39 -14.02
CA ILE A 8 6.88 -4.99 -12.89
C ILE A 8 8.19 -5.63 -13.37
N ASN A 9 9.27 -5.40 -12.65
CA ASN A 9 10.52 -6.13 -12.89
C ASN A 9 10.47 -7.51 -12.20
N VAL A 10 9.89 -8.48 -12.89
CA VAL A 10 9.69 -9.84 -12.37
C VAL A 10 11.02 -10.56 -12.06
N GLU A 11 12.09 -10.29 -12.80
CA GLU A 11 13.38 -10.95 -12.59
C GLU A 11 13.99 -10.58 -11.23
N THR A 12 13.80 -9.34 -10.78
CA THR A 12 14.25 -8.91 -9.45
C THR A 12 13.55 -9.71 -8.34
N THR A 13 12.23 -9.90 -8.46
CA THR A 13 11.44 -10.62 -7.46
C THR A 13 11.80 -12.12 -7.44
N LYS A 14 11.97 -12.73 -8.60
CA LYS A 14 12.39 -14.15 -8.72
C LYS A 14 13.75 -14.43 -8.10
N ALA A 15 14.69 -13.50 -8.24
CA ALA A 15 16.04 -13.66 -7.71
C ALA A 15 16.07 -13.76 -6.17
N ASN A 16 15.17 -13.06 -5.48
CA ASN A 16 15.21 -12.91 -4.02
C ASN A 16 14.19 -13.77 -3.25
N ARG A 17 13.33 -14.53 -3.94
CA ARG A 17 12.37 -15.51 -3.36
C ARG A 17 11.70 -15.05 -2.07
N ILE A 18 11.05 -13.90 -2.14
CA ILE A 18 10.38 -13.32 -0.98
C ILE A 18 9.20 -14.17 -0.52
N ARG A 19 9.08 -14.41 0.80
CA ARG A 19 7.97 -15.14 1.42
C ARG A 19 6.93 -14.16 1.94
N LEU A 20 5.67 -14.34 1.53
CA LEU A 20 4.57 -13.43 1.79
C LEU A 20 3.41 -14.13 2.48
N VAL A 21 2.76 -13.42 3.39
CA VAL A 21 1.41 -13.73 3.84
C VAL A 21 0.46 -12.74 3.17
N VAL A 22 -0.56 -13.23 2.47
CA VAL A 22 -1.53 -12.38 1.78
C VAL A 22 -2.93 -12.68 2.29
N ASP A 23 -3.52 -11.74 3.00
CA ASP A 23 -4.92 -11.81 3.44
C ASP A 23 -5.81 -11.06 2.44
N CYS A 24 -6.70 -11.79 1.79
CA CYS A 24 -7.60 -11.28 0.74
C CYS A 24 -8.95 -10.79 1.29
N GLY A 25 -9.15 -10.75 2.60
CA GLY A 25 -10.34 -10.22 3.25
C GLY A 25 -11.66 -10.86 2.79
N HIS A 26 -11.63 -12.11 2.34
CA HIS A 26 -12.76 -12.82 1.71
C HIS A 26 -13.34 -12.14 0.45
N GLY A 27 -12.58 -11.23 -0.18
CA GLY A 27 -12.95 -10.53 -1.41
C GLY A 27 -12.51 -11.23 -2.69
N PHE A 28 -12.88 -10.67 -3.85
CA PHE A 28 -12.50 -11.18 -5.16
C PHE A 28 -10.97 -11.20 -5.39
N THR A 29 -10.22 -10.43 -4.64
CA THR A 29 -8.77 -10.32 -4.73
C THR A 29 -8.05 -11.65 -4.51
N GLY A 30 -8.68 -12.60 -3.80
CA GLY A 30 -8.16 -13.96 -3.59
C GLY A 30 -7.92 -14.76 -4.87
N SER A 31 -8.68 -14.50 -5.92
CA SER A 31 -8.50 -15.14 -7.23
C SER A 31 -7.45 -14.44 -8.10
N VAL A 32 -6.99 -13.23 -7.75
CA VAL A 32 -6.12 -12.40 -8.60
C VAL A 32 -4.75 -12.20 -7.97
N LEU A 33 -4.67 -11.73 -6.72
CA LEU A 33 -3.41 -11.31 -6.12
C LEU A 33 -2.44 -12.46 -5.82
N PRO A 34 -2.84 -13.55 -5.13
CA PRO A 34 -1.90 -14.63 -4.86
C PRO A 34 -1.30 -15.26 -6.13
N PRO A 35 -2.08 -15.55 -7.20
CA PRO A 35 -1.52 -16.01 -8.47
C PRO A 35 -0.60 -14.99 -9.14
N LEU A 36 -0.89 -13.68 -9.05
CA LEU A 36 -0.03 -12.62 -9.59
C LEU A 36 1.34 -12.62 -8.90
N LEU A 37 1.36 -12.62 -7.57
CA LEU A 37 2.60 -12.62 -6.79
C LEU A 37 3.40 -13.91 -6.98
N ALA A 38 2.73 -15.07 -7.11
CA ALA A 38 3.39 -16.32 -7.44
C ALA A 38 4.06 -16.29 -8.83
N LYS A 39 3.42 -15.67 -9.84
CA LYS A 39 4.05 -15.44 -11.17
C LYS A 39 5.27 -14.53 -11.09
N MET A 40 5.29 -13.60 -10.13
CA MET A 40 6.45 -12.76 -9.83
C MET A 40 7.59 -13.53 -9.12
N GLY A 41 7.37 -14.79 -8.72
CA GLY A 41 8.37 -15.62 -8.06
C GLY A 41 8.32 -15.57 -6.52
N ALA A 42 7.30 -14.93 -5.93
CA ALA A 42 7.11 -14.93 -4.49
C ALA A 42 6.53 -16.28 -4.00
N GLU A 43 6.95 -16.71 -2.80
CA GLU A 43 6.31 -17.80 -2.06
C GLU A 43 5.14 -17.22 -1.25
N VAL A 44 3.91 -17.58 -1.62
CA VAL A 44 2.71 -16.94 -1.08
C VAL A 44 1.93 -17.90 -0.20
N THR A 45 1.73 -17.51 1.07
CA THR A 45 0.73 -18.09 1.96
C THR A 45 -0.52 -17.22 1.93
N SER A 46 -1.60 -17.69 1.33
CA SER A 46 -2.84 -16.93 1.21
C SER A 46 -3.82 -17.26 2.33
N LEU A 47 -4.42 -16.20 2.90
CA LEU A 47 -5.47 -16.26 3.91
C LEU A 47 -6.75 -15.67 3.32
N ASN A 48 -7.89 -16.18 3.76
CA ASN A 48 -9.22 -15.63 3.40
C ASN A 48 -9.38 -15.40 1.88
N ALA A 49 -8.76 -16.29 1.06
CA ALA A 49 -8.71 -16.16 -0.40
C ALA A 49 -9.99 -16.63 -1.11
N ILE A 50 -10.90 -17.24 -0.38
CA ILE A 50 -12.21 -17.66 -0.92
C ILE A 50 -13.21 -16.53 -0.68
N GLU A 51 -13.82 -16.06 -1.77
CA GLU A 51 -14.82 -15.00 -1.70
C GLU A 51 -16.04 -15.45 -0.87
N GLN A 52 -16.33 -14.73 0.20
CA GLN A 52 -17.45 -14.98 1.10
C GLN A 52 -17.98 -13.67 1.68
N GLU A 53 -19.02 -13.13 1.09
CA GLU A 53 -19.59 -11.83 1.48
C GLU A 53 -19.96 -11.76 2.98
N THR A 54 -20.44 -12.86 3.56
CA THR A 54 -20.82 -12.91 4.99
C THR A 54 -19.63 -12.79 5.94
N LYS A 55 -18.42 -13.08 5.49
CA LYS A 55 -17.19 -13.04 6.28
C LYS A 55 -16.33 -11.81 6.01
N MET A 56 -16.66 -10.98 5.02
CA MET A 56 -15.95 -9.73 4.76
C MET A 56 -16.01 -8.82 5.99
N PRO A 57 -14.90 -8.18 6.40
CA PRO A 57 -14.91 -7.22 7.50
C PRO A 57 -15.89 -6.08 7.24
N LYS A 58 -16.81 -5.84 8.16
CA LYS A 58 -17.87 -4.81 8.04
C LYS A 58 -17.65 -3.63 8.98
N THR A 59 -16.80 -3.81 9.99
CA THR A 59 -16.55 -2.80 11.00
C THR A 59 -15.06 -2.44 11.05
N ARG A 60 -14.77 -1.23 11.54
CA ARG A 60 -13.41 -0.78 11.78
C ARG A 60 -12.65 -1.74 12.70
N ARG A 61 -13.32 -2.23 13.76
CA ARG A 61 -12.71 -3.14 14.75
C ARG A 61 -12.32 -4.48 14.12
N GLU A 62 -13.17 -5.03 13.23
CA GLU A 62 -12.85 -6.26 12.49
C GLU A 62 -11.63 -6.07 11.57
N SER A 63 -11.56 -4.93 10.90
CA SER A 63 -10.42 -4.60 10.05
C SER A 63 -9.12 -4.39 10.85
N GLU A 64 -9.20 -3.74 12.02
CA GLU A 64 -8.05 -3.58 12.92
C GLU A 64 -7.55 -4.95 13.43
N ARG A 65 -8.46 -5.83 13.86
CA ARG A 65 -8.12 -7.18 14.29
C ARG A 65 -7.48 -8.00 13.16
N ALA A 66 -7.99 -7.94 11.96
CA ALA A 66 -7.41 -8.64 10.81
C ALA A 66 -5.95 -8.21 10.54
N ARG A 67 -5.63 -6.92 10.75
CA ARG A 67 -4.26 -6.41 10.65
C ARG A 67 -3.35 -6.96 11.74
N GLU A 68 -3.84 -7.02 13.00
CA GLU A 68 -3.10 -7.59 14.13
C GLU A 68 -2.84 -9.07 13.92
N ASP A 69 -3.86 -9.84 13.50
CA ASP A 69 -3.75 -11.26 13.18
C ASP A 69 -2.75 -11.50 12.04
N LEU A 70 -2.75 -10.66 11.00
CA LEU A 70 -1.76 -10.71 9.92
C LEU A 70 -0.33 -10.57 10.47
N GLY A 71 -0.08 -9.58 11.31
CA GLY A 71 1.24 -9.35 11.90
C GLY A 71 1.72 -10.55 12.73
N LEU A 72 0.82 -11.12 13.53
CA LEU A 72 1.12 -12.30 14.33
C LEU A 72 1.49 -13.51 13.44
N ILE A 73 0.76 -13.73 12.36
CA ILE A 73 1.01 -14.83 11.42
C ILE A 73 2.36 -14.62 10.73
N VAL A 74 2.64 -13.42 10.21
CA VAL A 74 3.92 -13.08 9.56
C VAL A 74 5.10 -13.44 10.48
N LYS A 75 5.06 -12.97 11.72
CA LYS A 75 6.08 -13.24 12.72
C LYS A 75 6.22 -14.74 13.03
N THR A 76 5.09 -15.43 13.16
CA THR A 76 5.07 -16.85 13.55
C THR A 76 5.69 -17.75 12.50
N ILE A 77 5.41 -17.53 11.21
CA ILE A 77 5.95 -18.35 10.11
C ILE A 77 7.27 -17.81 9.55
N GLY A 78 7.73 -16.66 10.04
CA GLY A 78 8.95 -16.00 9.59
C GLY A 78 8.89 -15.55 8.14
N ALA A 79 7.73 -15.01 7.70
CA ALA A 79 7.59 -14.43 6.38
C ALA A 79 8.32 -13.07 6.29
N ASN A 80 8.68 -12.63 5.10
CA ASN A 80 9.35 -11.36 4.89
C ASN A 80 8.40 -10.16 5.06
N MET A 81 7.12 -10.33 4.76
CA MET A 81 6.05 -9.38 5.05
C MET A 81 4.67 -10.00 4.91
N GLY A 82 3.67 -9.29 5.43
CA GLY A 82 2.25 -9.59 5.24
C GLY A 82 1.54 -8.45 4.52
N ILE A 83 0.57 -8.79 3.66
CA ILE A 83 -0.26 -7.83 2.96
C ILE A 83 -1.72 -8.21 3.20
N LEU A 84 -2.51 -7.29 3.76
CA LEU A 84 -3.96 -7.38 3.84
C LEU A 84 -4.56 -6.45 2.78
N ILE A 85 -5.48 -6.96 1.98
CA ILE A 85 -6.23 -6.15 1.00
C ILE A 85 -7.70 -6.12 1.38
N ASP A 86 -8.32 -4.95 1.22
CA ASP A 86 -9.77 -4.83 1.40
C ASP A 86 -10.54 -5.66 0.34
N PRO A 87 -11.79 -6.07 0.64
CA PRO A 87 -12.57 -6.89 -0.28
C PRO A 87 -12.77 -6.27 -1.67
N GLN A 88 -12.70 -4.94 -1.78
CA GLN A 88 -12.85 -4.20 -3.03
C GLN A 88 -11.54 -4.06 -3.81
N GLY A 89 -10.40 -4.49 -3.28
CA GLY A 89 -9.10 -4.35 -3.93
C GLY A 89 -8.59 -2.91 -4.05
N ALA A 90 -9.15 -1.99 -3.26
CA ALA A 90 -8.84 -0.57 -3.34
C ALA A 90 -7.79 -0.12 -2.33
N ARG A 91 -7.69 -0.81 -1.19
CA ARG A 91 -6.79 -0.46 -0.09
C ARG A 91 -5.98 -1.66 0.39
N MET A 92 -4.77 -1.40 0.86
CA MET A 92 -3.93 -2.40 1.48
C MET A 92 -3.31 -1.92 2.78
N TRP A 93 -2.98 -2.88 3.63
CA TRP A 93 -2.20 -2.70 4.85
C TRP A 93 -1.09 -3.72 4.88
N VAL A 94 0.00 -3.39 5.53
CA VAL A 94 1.23 -4.19 5.49
C VAL A 94 1.75 -4.43 6.89
N ALA A 95 2.15 -5.66 7.17
CA ALA A 95 2.96 -6.04 8.32
C ALA A 95 4.39 -6.32 7.86
N ASP A 96 5.37 -5.83 8.59
CA ASP A 96 6.78 -6.09 8.34
C ASP A 96 7.22 -7.48 8.85
N ASP A 97 8.46 -7.87 8.58
CA ASP A 97 9.07 -9.14 8.97
C ASP A 97 9.12 -9.36 10.49
N SER A 98 9.04 -8.32 11.30
CA SER A 98 8.91 -8.42 12.76
C SER A 98 7.47 -8.69 13.23
N GLY A 99 6.49 -8.57 12.33
CA GLY A 99 5.06 -8.65 12.60
C GLY A 99 4.44 -7.32 13.01
N ARG A 100 5.18 -6.21 12.94
CA ARG A 100 4.62 -4.87 13.20
C ARG A 100 3.79 -4.42 12.00
N VAL A 101 2.57 -4.03 12.24
CA VAL A 101 1.71 -3.41 11.21
C VAL A 101 2.16 -1.97 11.00
N LEU A 102 2.47 -1.62 9.76
CA LEU A 102 2.78 -0.25 9.38
C LEU A 102 1.53 0.63 9.52
N THR A 103 1.70 1.85 9.99
CA THR A 103 0.61 2.84 9.93
C THR A 103 0.34 3.24 8.48
N ASP A 104 -0.87 3.72 8.21
CA ASP A 104 -1.27 4.17 6.86
C ASP A 104 -0.31 5.23 6.30
N ILE A 105 0.25 6.08 7.17
CA ILE A 105 1.19 7.13 6.80
C ILE A 105 2.58 6.57 6.52
N GLU A 106 3.08 5.66 7.36
CA GLU A 106 4.36 4.99 7.12
C GLU A 106 4.33 4.27 5.78
N LEU A 107 3.27 3.50 5.52
CA LEU A 107 3.10 2.80 4.25
C LEU A 107 3.04 3.77 3.06
N ALA A 108 2.27 4.87 3.17
CA ALA A 108 2.18 5.86 2.12
C ALA A 108 3.54 6.54 1.83
N TYR A 109 4.28 6.91 2.88
CA TYR A 109 5.62 7.48 2.72
C TYR A 109 6.59 6.51 2.06
N MET A 110 6.62 5.25 2.51
CA MET A 110 7.49 4.22 1.95
C MET A 110 7.19 3.96 0.48
N MET A 111 5.92 3.81 0.11
CA MET A 111 5.50 3.62 -1.28
C MET A 111 5.90 4.81 -2.15
N ALA A 112 5.72 6.03 -1.66
CA ALA A 112 6.16 7.25 -2.35
C ALA A 112 7.68 7.28 -2.53
N LEU A 113 8.44 6.97 -1.46
CA LEU A 113 9.90 6.95 -1.49
C LEU A 113 10.44 5.91 -2.49
N PHE A 114 9.87 4.72 -2.50
CA PHE A 114 10.24 3.65 -3.43
C PHE A 114 9.91 4.03 -4.88
N SER A 115 8.73 4.63 -5.12
CA SER A 115 8.36 5.13 -6.45
C SER A 115 9.39 6.13 -6.98
N VAL A 116 9.83 7.07 -6.13
CA VAL A 116 10.87 8.06 -6.49
C VAL A 116 12.21 7.40 -6.76
N ARG A 117 12.62 6.45 -5.92
CA ARG A 117 13.90 5.72 -6.04
C ARG A 117 13.93 4.82 -7.28
N SER A 118 12.80 4.27 -7.69
CA SER A 118 12.70 3.45 -8.91
C SER A 118 12.86 4.25 -10.21
N LYS A 119 12.91 5.59 -10.11
CA LYS A 119 13.10 6.54 -11.23
C LYS A 119 11.99 6.53 -12.30
N SER A 120 10.87 5.84 -12.07
CA SER A 120 9.73 5.86 -13.01
C SER A 120 9.13 7.27 -13.13
N SER A 121 9.01 7.98 -12.02
CA SER A 121 8.62 9.39 -11.96
C SER A 121 9.08 9.99 -10.62
N ARG A 122 9.37 11.30 -10.62
CA ARG A 122 9.67 12.04 -9.38
C ARG A 122 8.43 12.67 -8.75
N GLY A 123 7.31 12.65 -9.43
CA GLY A 123 6.05 13.21 -8.93
C GLY A 123 5.39 12.29 -7.90
N VAL A 124 4.98 12.85 -6.78
CA VAL A 124 4.18 12.22 -5.74
C VAL A 124 2.99 13.10 -5.45
N THR A 125 1.78 12.55 -5.52
CA THR A 125 0.55 13.26 -5.12
C THR A 125 0.05 12.74 -3.79
N ALA A 126 -0.21 13.62 -2.85
CA ALA A 126 -0.72 13.28 -1.51
C ALA A 126 -1.77 14.29 -1.05
N PRO A 127 -2.62 13.95 -0.07
CA PRO A 127 -3.58 14.88 0.48
C PRO A 127 -2.91 16.09 1.12
N SER A 128 -3.60 17.24 1.13
CA SER A 128 -3.08 18.50 1.66
C SER A 128 -2.65 18.42 3.13
N TYR A 129 -3.23 17.49 3.90
CA TYR A 129 -2.93 17.27 5.31
C TYR A 129 -1.74 16.35 5.57
N ILE A 130 -0.99 15.92 4.53
CA ILE A 130 0.24 15.16 4.73
C ILE A 130 1.23 15.96 5.60
N PRO A 131 1.85 15.37 6.64
CA PRO A 131 2.83 16.05 7.48
C PRO A 131 3.97 16.68 6.67
N THR A 132 4.31 17.93 6.97
CA THR A 132 5.32 18.69 6.22
C THR A 132 6.68 18.00 6.26
N VAL A 133 7.08 17.43 7.40
CA VAL A 133 8.34 16.70 7.53
C VAL A 133 8.46 15.54 6.53
N LEU A 134 7.36 14.86 6.19
CA LEU A 134 7.37 13.79 5.20
C LEU A 134 7.53 14.34 3.78
N THR A 135 6.89 15.48 3.46
CA THR A 135 7.06 16.10 2.15
C THR A 135 8.47 16.67 1.97
N GLU A 136 9.06 17.22 3.01
CA GLU A 136 10.47 17.69 3.02
C GLU A 136 11.44 16.53 2.81
N ALA A 137 11.22 15.41 3.51
CA ALA A 137 12.04 14.22 3.34
C ALA A 137 11.91 13.60 1.95
N LEU A 138 10.71 13.55 1.37
CA LEU A 138 10.51 13.11 -0.01
C LEU A 138 11.20 14.04 -0.99
N THR A 139 11.10 15.36 -0.79
CA THR A 139 11.76 16.37 -1.63
C THR A 139 13.28 16.24 -1.56
N SER A 140 13.84 16.01 -0.38
CA SER A 140 15.27 15.77 -0.19
C SER A 140 15.75 14.49 -0.90
N ASN A 141 14.85 13.53 -1.14
CA ASN A 141 15.11 12.35 -1.96
C ASN A 141 14.81 12.58 -3.46
N GLY A 142 14.54 13.81 -3.87
CA GLY A 142 14.34 14.21 -5.27
C GLY A 142 12.90 14.12 -5.75
N ALA A 143 11.93 14.00 -4.87
CA ALA A 143 10.50 14.05 -5.22
C ALA A 143 10.02 15.48 -5.48
N THR A 144 9.03 15.60 -6.37
CA THR A 144 8.17 16.77 -6.46
C THR A 144 6.81 16.38 -5.86
N VAL A 145 6.45 16.98 -4.73
CA VAL A 145 5.22 16.63 -4.01
C VAL A 145 4.10 17.60 -4.37
N TYR A 146 2.99 17.05 -4.88
CA TYR A 146 1.76 17.77 -5.21
C TYR A 146 0.70 17.50 -4.14
N ARG A 147 0.10 18.56 -3.60
CA ARG A 147 -0.90 18.46 -2.53
C ARG A 147 -2.31 18.57 -3.13
N ALA A 148 -3.08 17.49 -3.04
CA ALA A 148 -4.48 17.42 -3.46
C ALA A 148 -5.42 17.71 -2.30
N LYS A 149 -6.67 18.08 -2.58
CA LYS A 149 -7.73 17.98 -1.60
C LYS A 149 -8.00 16.51 -1.25
N SER A 150 -8.74 16.26 -0.16
CA SER A 150 -8.86 14.93 0.46
C SER A 150 -9.74 13.92 -0.28
N HIS A 151 -10.30 14.26 -1.44
CA HIS A 151 -11.18 13.37 -2.20
C HIS A 151 -10.39 12.50 -3.19
N ALA A 152 -10.70 11.22 -3.25
CA ALA A 152 -10.03 10.26 -4.13
C ALA A 152 -10.00 10.73 -5.60
N ARG A 153 -11.09 11.33 -6.09
CA ARG A 153 -11.15 11.87 -7.45
C ARG A 153 -10.15 12.99 -7.68
N GLU A 154 -10.09 13.97 -6.78
CA GLU A 154 -9.15 15.10 -6.91
C GLU A 154 -7.69 14.65 -6.79
N LEU A 155 -7.43 13.65 -5.92
CA LEU A 155 -6.12 13.02 -5.81
C LEU A 155 -5.71 12.40 -7.15
N SER A 156 -6.59 11.61 -7.75
CA SER A 156 -6.34 10.94 -9.04
C SER A 156 -6.19 11.93 -10.19
N ASP A 157 -7.06 12.94 -10.27
CA ASP A 157 -7.00 13.95 -11.33
C ASP A 157 -5.73 14.79 -11.24
N LEU A 158 -5.30 15.17 -10.03
CA LEU A 158 -4.04 15.88 -9.84
C LEU A 158 -2.84 15.00 -10.17
N ALA A 159 -2.85 13.73 -9.75
CA ALA A 159 -1.77 12.80 -10.06
C ALA A 159 -1.57 12.63 -11.57
N ARG A 160 -2.68 12.51 -12.31
CA ARG A 160 -2.66 12.41 -13.78
C ARG A 160 -2.14 13.69 -14.44
N THR A 161 -2.61 14.87 -14.02
CA THR A 161 -2.23 16.14 -14.62
C THR A 161 -0.81 16.56 -14.30
N SER A 162 -0.32 16.23 -13.10
CA SER A 162 1.06 16.46 -12.68
C SER A 162 2.04 15.39 -13.14
N LYS A 163 1.54 14.34 -13.81
CA LYS A 163 2.34 13.17 -14.21
C LYS A 163 3.10 12.53 -13.04
N SER A 164 2.44 12.46 -11.89
CA SER A 164 2.99 11.77 -10.71
C SER A 164 3.15 10.27 -10.98
N GLY A 165 4.21 9.66 -10.46
CA GLY A 165 4.38 8.21 -10.53
C GLY A 165 3.45 7.46 -9.60
N ILE A 166 3.06 8.13 -8.49
CA ILE A 166 2.15 7.57 -7.50
C ILE A 166 1.31 8.66 -6.83
N ALA A 167 0.09 8.31 -6.44
CA ALA A 167 -0.69 9.08 -5.47
C ALA A 167 -1.10 8.20 -4.29
N CYS A 168 -1.09 8.77 -3.07
CA CYS A 168 -1.37 8.07 -1.81
C CYS A 168 -2.46 8.82 -1.05
N ASP A 169 -3.50 8.12 -0.55
CA ASP A 169 -4.61 8.75 0.19
C ASP A 169 -4.39 8.82 1.72
N LEU A 170 -3.24 8.35 2.22
CA LEU A 170 -2.91 8.19 3.64
C LEU A 170 -3.94 7.32 4.43
N ALA A 171 -4.59 6.40 3.75
CA ALA A 171 -5.55 5.45 4.31
C ALA A 171 -5.44 4.07 3.64
N GLY A 172 -4.28 3.75 3.08
CA GLY A 172 -3.98 2.48 2.40
C GLY A 172 -4.34 2.45 0.91
N GLY A 173 -4.84 3.55 0.33
CA GLY A 173 -5.17 3.67 -1.10
C GLY A 173 -4.03 4.26 -1.92
N PHE A 174 -3.79 3.68 -3.10
CA PHE A 174 -2.73 4.09 -4.02
C PHE A 174 -3.26 4.17 -5.45
N VAL A 175 -2.82 5.20 -6.18
CA VAL A 175 -3.13 5.38 -7.60
C VAL A 175 -1.82 5.41 -8.38
N PHE A 176 -1.76 4.69 -9.46
CA PHE A 176 -0.66 4.69 -10.42
C PHE A 176 -1.17 5.22 -11.76
N PRO A 177 -1.03 6.53 -12.03
CA PRO A 177 -1.64 7.15 -13.19
C PRO A 177 -1.17 6.60 -14.55
N GLU A 178 -0.01 5.96 -14.59
CA GLU A 178 0.49 5.27 -15.77
C GLU A 178 -0.32 4.02 -16.14
N LEU A 179 -0.97 3.38 -15.14
CA LEU A 179 -1.80 2.19 -15.34
C LEU A 179 -3.27 2.58 -15.47
N HIS A 180 -3.83 3.25 -14.45
CA HIS A 180 -5.19 3.77 -14.47
C HIS A 180 -5.41 4.78 -13.34
N ASN A 181 -6.54 5.53 -13.39
CA ASN A 181 -6.84 6.62 -12.44
C ASN A 181 -7.65 6.18 -11.21
N GLY A 182 -7.73 4.89 -10.90
CA GLY A 182 -8.41 4.36 -9.72
C GLY A 182 -7.45 3.94 -8.62
N MET A 183 -7.96 3.81 -7.39
CA MET A 183 -7.23 3.13 -6.33
C MET A 183 -7.06 1.66 -6.70
N ASP A 184 -5.81 1.16 -6.61
CA ASP A 184 -5.46 -0.21 -6.97
C ASP A 184 -4.49 -0.80 -5.95
N ALA A 185 -5.03 -1.54 -4.99
CA ALA A 185 -4.23 -2.22 -4.00
C ALA A 185 -3.55 -3.49 -4.54
N ILE A 186 -4.08 -4.09 -5.62
CA ILE A 186 -3.47 -5.26 -6.25
C ILE A 186 -2.15 -4.86 -6.91
N PHE A 187 -2.17 -3.79 -7.70
CA PHE A 187 -0.95 -3.29 -8.32
C PHE A 187 0.01 -2.67 -7.30
N ALA A 188 -0.51 -1.96 -6.28
CA ALA A 188 0.30 -1.44 -5.19
C ALA A 188 1.04 -2.54 -4.43
N ALA A 189 0.37 -3.67 -4.14
CA ALA A 189 0.99 -4.84 -3.53
C ALA A 189 2.11 -5.43 -4.41
N ALA A 190 1.87 -5.58 -5.71
CA ALA A 190 2.87 -6.07 -6.66
C ALA A 190 4.09 -5.13 -6.73
N LYS A 191 3.88 -3.81 -6.79
CA LYS A 191 4.97 -2.81 -6.76
C LYS A 191 5.73 -2.82 -5.44
N LEU A 192 5.06 -2.96 -4.30
CA LEU A 192 5.73 -3.08 -3.01
C LEU A 192 6.62 -4.32 -2.97
N VAL A 193 6.13 -5.46 -3.42
CA VAL A 193 6.90 -6.72 -3.49
C VAL A 193 8.12 -6.56 -4.41
N GLU A 194 7.97 -5.94 -5.58
CA GLU A 194 9.08 -5.62 -6.48
C GLU A 194 10.15 -4.76 -5.77
N TRP A 195 9.73 -3.66 -5.14
CA TRP A 195 10.67 -2.71 -4.51
C TRP A 195 11.38 -3.29 -3.29
N VAL A 196 10.64 -4.02 -2.43
CA VAL A 196 11.25 -4.70 -1.28
C VAL A 196 12.18 -5.82 -1.72
N SER A 197 11.85 -6.53 -2.81
CA SER A 197 12.73 -7.56 -3.37
C SER A 197 14.01 -6.98 -3.98
N ALA A 198 13.98 -5.73 -4.44
CA ALA A 198 15.17 -5.04 -4.98
C ALA A 198 16.10 -4.53 -3.88
N ASP A 199 15.62 -4.40 -2.65
CA ASP A 199 16.41 -3.99 -1.50
C ASP A 199 16.92 -5.22 -0.73
N SER A 200 18.12 -5.15 -0.19
CA SER A 200 18.68 -6.23 0.63
C SER A 200 18.26 -6.12 2.10
N ALA A 201 17.68 -5.00 2.51
CA ALA A 201 17.25 -4.76 3.87
C ALA A 201 15.83 -5.32 4.12
N PRO A 202 15.56 -5.90 5.30
CA PRO A 202 14.22 -6.31 5.69
C PRO A 202 13.29 -5.10 5.81
N LEU A 203 11.98 -5.32 5.62
CA LEU A 203 10.99 -4.26 5.62
C LEU A 203 10.94 -3.48 6.96
N SER A 204 11.20 -4.15 8.07
CA SER A 204 11.31 -3.53 9.40
C SER A 204 12.43 -2.48 9.49
N GLN A 205 13.54 -2.69 8.77
CA GLN A 205 14.62 -1.69 8.70
C GLN A 205 14.26 -0.55 7.73
N LEU A 206 13.63 -0.87 6.60
CA LEU A 206 13.15 0.14 5.65
C LEU A 206 12.10 1.06 6.29
N GLY A 207 11.30 0.54 7.22
CA GLY A 207 10.36 1.35 8.01
C GLY A 207 11.04 2.43 8.85
N GLN A 208 12.32 2.28 9.23
CA GLN A 208 13.08 3.31 9.96
C GLN A 208 13.46 4.51 9.09
N LEU A 209 13.31 4.43 7.77
CA LEU A 209 13.49 5.56 6.87
C LEU A 209 12.35 6.59 6.96
N VAL A 210 11.24 6.23 7.61
CA VAL A 210 10.10 7.14 7.79
C VAL A 210 10.46 8.16 8.87
N PRO A 211 10.47 9.46 8.55
CA PRO A 211 10.74 10.49 9.55
C PRO A 211 9.72 10.47 10.69
N GLU A 212 10.19 10.77 11.88
CA GLU A 212 9.29 10.95 13.02
C GLU A 212 8.29 12.05 12.71
N HIS A 213 7.01 11.75 12.92
CA HIS A 213 5.92 12.66 12.59
C HIS A 213 4.77 12.50 13.56
N HIS A 214 3.98 13.55 13.68
CA HIS A 214 2.76 13.57 14.48
C HIS A 214 1.56 13.87 13.58
N LEU A 215 0.58 12.98 13.58
CA LEU A 215 -0.72 13.19 12.97
C LEU A 215 -1.80 12.76 13.95
N LEU A 216 -2.63 13.72 14.37
CA LEU A 216 -3.86 13.44 15.08
C LEU A 216 -5.01 13.37 14.08
N ARG A 217 -5.71 12.24 14.05
CA ARG A 217 -6.96 12.09 13.30
C ARG A 217 -8.04 11.66 14.28
N ASP A 218 -9.10 12.44 14.34
CA ASP A 218 -10.26 12.15 15.17
C ASP A 218 -11.56 12.23 14.35
N THR A 219 -12.61 11.58 14.85
CA THR A 219 -13.92 11.54 14.21
C THR A 219 -14.93 12.11 15.19
N MET A 220 -15.61 13.18 14.78
CA MET A 220 -16.69 13.77 15.56
C MET A 220 -18.05 13.50 14.92
N PRO A 221 -19.10 13.28 15.73
CA PRO A 221 -20.47 13.21 15.23
C PRO A 221 -20.82 14.54 14.54
N CYS A 222 -21.34 14.45 13.31
CA CYS A 222 -21.87 15.61 12.61
C CYS A 222 -23.34 15.36 12.31
N PRO A 223 -24.28 16.09 12.95
CA PRO A 223 -25.69 16.03 12.61
C PRO A 223 -25.92 16.30 11.12
N TRP A 224 -26.88 15.62 10.53
CA TRP A 224 -27.13 15.71 9.08
C TRP A 224 -27.39 17.16 8.62
N GLU A 225 -28.07 17.93 9.45
CA GLU A 225 -28.45 19.33 9.20
C GLU A 225 -27.23 20.28 9.12
N LEU A 226 -26.09 19.86 9.64
CA LEU A 226 -24.84 20.63 9.63
C LEU A 226 -23.87 20.19 8.54
N LYS A 227 -24.26 19.19 7.72
CA LYS A 227 -23.49 18.76 6.56
C LYS A 227 -23.83 19.66 5.38
N GLY A 228 -23.05 20.72 5.18
CA GLY A 228 -23.17 21.67 4.08
C GLY A 228 -21.97 21.72 3.19
#